data_6c317d1c209adfaa00e9360a5d26b468
#
_entry.id   6c317d1c209adfaa00e9360a5d26b468
#
_cell.length_a   1.000
_cell.length_b   1.000
_cell.length_c   1.000
_cell.angle_alpha   90.00
_cell.angle_beta   90.00
_cell.angle_gamma   90.00
#
_symmetry.space_group_name_H-M   'P 1'
#
loop_
_entity.id
_entity.type
_entity.pdbx_description
1 polymer ?
#
loop_
_entity_poly.entity_id
_entity_poly.type
_entity_poly.pdbx_seq_one_letter_code
_entity_poly.pdbx_strand_id
1 'polypeptide(L)'
;MRSRLRRGFTLIELLVVIAIIAILIGLLLPAVQKIREAAARMKCTNNMKQIALGNMNYESAYGMFIPGVSRTGCCWGTWMIPVLPYMEQDNLFKGYVNFGGNDTTGARYGGAPNNQVSNKRLSSFLCPSDLAKNWNGGSLTMHNYVLNAGNSNFYQVNTPVGCTNGSTTGANGCVVYGGAPFGWYEDPASLAAGGDASPPAYGSDSPELAKGRARAIADITDGTSNTLCVSEVITAPRGGSDIRGFTWWGGGAGFVTYQTPNNPAATDVMTGGGCGPSSVPNFPCTTTSTSTLPRMQLVRSRHTQGVNAAMCDGSVRFFRNSISVETWRALGSAWGGEVIGNE
;
A
#
# COMPACT_ATOMS: atom_id res chain seq x y z
N MET A 1 -24.51 29.90 -66.11
CA MET A 1 -23.91 29.75 -64.76
C MET A 1 -24.94 30.17 -63.71
N ARG A 2 -25.46 29.22 -62.92
CA ARG A 2 -26.38 29.57 -61.85
C ARG A 2 -25.54 29.90 -60.60
N SER A 3 -25.55 31.17 -60.20
CA SER A 3 -24.97 31.67 -58.95
C SER A 3 -25.73 31.03 -57.79
N ARG A 4 -25.09 30.17 -57.00
CA ARG A 4 -25.60 29.68 -55.73
C ARG A 4 -25.51 30.79 -54.71
N LEU A 5 -26.64 31.40 -54.36
CA LEU A 5 -26.77 32.32 -53.22
C LEU A 5 -26.30 31.61 -51.95
N ARG A 6 -25.17 32.02 -51.38
CA ARG A 6 -24.73 31.60 -50.06
C ARG A 6 -25.65 32.23 -49.03
N ARG A 7 -26.44 31.44 -48.33
CA ARG A 7 -27.23 31.88 -47.19
C ARG A 7 -26.21 32.30 -46.07
N GLY A 8 -26.31 33.53 -45.66
CA GLY A 8 -25.54 34.05 -44.50
C GLY A 8 -26.10 33.48 -43.22
N PHE A 9 -25.24 33.17 -42.25
CA PHE A 9 -25.62 32.70 -40.91
C PHE A 9 -25.96 33.90 -40.05
N THR A 10 -27.12 33.86 -39.36
CA THR A 10 -27.53 34.97 -38.49
C THR A 10 -26.88 34.86 -37.11
N LEU A 11 -26.71 35.99 -36.43
CA LEU A 11 -26.12 36.05 -35.09
C LEU A 11 -26.97 35.23 -34.09
N ILE A 12 -28.29 35.23 -34.27
CA ILE A 12 -29.24 34.49 -33.41
C ILE A 12 -29.06 32.98 -33.58
N GLU A 13 -28.89 32.47 -34.83
CA GLU A 13 -28.65 31.04 -35.08
C GLU A 13 -27.33 30.58 -34.42
N LEU A 14 -26.28 31.40 -34.49
CA LEU A 14 -25.02 31.08 -33.80
C LEU A 14 -25.20 31.07 -32.29
N LEU A 15 -25.88 32.05 -31.72
CA LEU A 15 -26.07 32.19 -30.28
C LEU A 15 -26.90 31.02 -29.69
N VAL A 16 -27.94 30.57 -30.40
CA VAL A 16 -28.75 29.42 -29.99
C VAL A 16 -27.92 28.13 -30.00
N VAL A 17 -27.09 27.93 -31.01
CA VAL A 17 -26.23 26.74 -31.11
C VAL A 17 -25.21 26.68 -29.97
N ILE A 18 -24.50 27.78 -29.68
CA ILE A 18 -23.55 27.81 -28.57
C ILE A 18 -24.25 27.65 -27.21
N ALA A 19 -25.47 28.18 -27.04
CA ALA A 19 -26.23 27.99 -25.81
C ALA A 19 -26.59 26.50 -25.58
N ILE A 20 -27.04 25.81 -26.64
CA ILE A 20 -27.37 24.38 -26.58
C ILE A 20 -26.11 23.57 -26.26
N ILE A 21 -24.97 23.86 -26.93
CA ILE A 21 -23.69 23.18 -26.67
C ILE A 21 -23.25 23.41 -25.23
N ALA A 22 -23.36 24.64 -24.70
CA ALA A 22 -22.98 24.96 -23.33
C ALA A 22 -23.81 24.17 -22.30
N ILE A 23 -25.13 24.05 -22.52
CA ILE A 23 -26.00 23.25 -21.66
C ILE A 23 -25.61 21.76 -21.71
N LEU A 24 -25.40 21.21 -22.91
CA LEU A 24 -25.03 19.81 -23.07
C LEU A 24 -23.69 19.50 -22.39
N ILE A 25 -22.67 20.36 -22.58
CA ILE A 25 -21.37 20.20 -21.92
C ILE A 25 -21.52 20.33 -20.40
N GLY A 26 -22.31 21.30 -19.93
CA GLY A 26 -22.56 21.51 -18.49
C GLY A 26 -23.19 20.30 -17.81
N LEU A 27 -24.05 19.55 -18.50
CA LEU A 27 -24.67 18.33 -17.97
C LEU A 27 -23.78 17.10 -18.13
N LEU A 28 -23.02 17.00 -19.22
CA LEU A 28 -22.18 15.84 -19.51
C LEU A 28 -20.90 15.81 -18.67
N LEU A 29 -20.27 16.95 -18.40
CA LEU A 29 -18.98 17.01 -17.72
C LEU A 29 -18.99 16.33 -16.34
N PRO A 30 -19.97 16.61 -15.43
CA PRO A 30 -20.04 15.92 -14.13
C PRO A 30 -20.31 14.41 -14.28
N ALA A 31 -21.13 14.01 -15.24
CA ALA A 31 -21.44 12.61 -15.49
C ALA A 31 -20.20 11.83 -15.97
N VAL A 32 -19.46 12.38 -16.92
CA VAL A 32 -18.22 11.78 -17.42
C VAL A 32 -17.17 11.63 -16.30
N GLN A 33 -17.04 12.62 -15.40
CA GLN A 33 -16.13 12.54 -14.27
C GLN A 33 -16.49 11.40 -13.32
N LYS A 34 -17.78 11.22 -13.00
CA LYS A 34 -18.26 10.11 -12.16
C LYS A 34 -17.99 8.74 -12.81
N ILE A 35 -18.23 8.62 -14.11
CA ILE A 35 -17.96 7.37 -14.86
C ILE A 35 -16.44 7.05 -14.85
N ARG A 36 -15.59 8.05 -15.08
CA ARG A 36 -14.14 7.88 -15.04
C ARG A 36 -13.64 7.41 -13.66
N GLU A 37 -14.16 8.01 -12.59
CA GLU A 37 -13.78 7.59 -11.22
C GLU A 37 -14.29 6.17 -10.93
N ALA A 38 -15.50 5.81 -11.31
CA ALA A 38 -16.01 4.45 -11.17
C ALA A 38 -15.16 3.43 -11.95
N ALA A 39 -14.76 3.74 -13.17
CA ALA A 39 -13.87 2.90 -13.98
C ALA A 39 -12.47 2.77 -13.35
N ALA A 40 -11.89 3.86 -12.86
CA ALA A 40 -10.61 3.85 -12.16
C ALA A 40 -10.68 2.99 -10.89
N ARG A 41 -11.74 3.11 -10.10
CA ARG A 41 -11.96 2.30 -8.91
C ARG A 41 -12.10 0.81 -9.24
N MET A 42 -12.86 0.44 -10.30
CA MET A 42 -12.93 -0.95 -10.76
C MET A 42 -11.56 -1.48 -11.16
N LYS A 43 -10.73 -0.68 -11.83
CA LYS A 43 -9.36 -1.09 -12.19
C LYS A 43 -8.50 -1.31 -10.93
N CYS A 44 -8.59 -0.44 -9.91
CA CYS A 44 -7.88 -0.62 -8.65
C CYS A 44 -8.36 -1.89 -7.92
N THR A 45 -9.66 -2.16 -7.88
CA THR A 45 -10.24 -3.40 -7.34
C THR A 45 -9.68 -4.64 -8.05
N ASN A 46 -9.65 -4.63 -9.39
CA ASN A 46 -9.11 -5.75 -10.17
C ASN A 46 -7.61 -5.96 -9.95
N ASN A 47 -6.83 -4.88 -9.84
CA ASN A 47 -5.41 -4.97 -9.55
C ASN A 47 -5.17 -5.61 -8.18
N MET A 48 -5.90 -5.18 -7.14
CA MET A 48 -5.80 -5.80 -5.81
C MET A 48 -6.25 -7.25 -5.81
N LYS A 49 -7.31 -7.60 -6.56
CA LYS A 49 -7.73 -8.98 -6.74
C LYS A 49 -6.62 -9.84 -7.32
N GLN A 50 -5.90 -9.35 -8.34
CA GLN A 50 -4.77 -10.07 -8.93
C GLN A 50 -3.62 -10.26 -7.93
N ILE A 51 -3.27 -9.21 -7.14
CA ILE A 51 -2.24 -9.30 -6.12
C ILE A 51 -2.63 -10.31 -5.04
N ALA A 52 -3.88 -10.25 -4.54
CA ALA A 52 -4.37 -11.18 -3.52
C ALA A 52 -4.38 -12.63 -4.04
N LEU A 53 -4.84 -12.86 -5.27
CA LEU A 53 -4.77 -14.18 -5.91
C LEU A 53 -3.32 -14.66 -6.10
N GLY A 54 -2.40 -13.76 -6.44
CA GLY A 54 -0.97 -14.06 -6.52
C GLY A 54 -0.41 -14.54 -5.17
N ASN A 55 -0.83 -13.90 -4.06
CA ASN A 55 -0.47 -14.34 -2.70
C ASN A 55 -1.06 -15.71 -2.35
N MET A 56 -2.32 -15.96 -2.71
CA MET A 56 -2.96 -17.27 -2.47
C MET A 56 -2.31 -18.38 -3.30
N ASN A 57 -1.96 -18.11 -4.55
CA ASN A 57 -1.25 -19.07 -5.40
C ASN A 57 0.14 -19.40 -4.86
N TYR A 58 0.85 -18.40 -4.33
CA TYR A 58 2.11 -18.60 -3.63
C TYR A 58 1.90 -19.48 -2.38
N GLU A 59 0.90 -19.17 -1.57
CA GLU A 59 0.55 -19.95 -0.38
C GLU A 59 0.24 -21.41 -0.73
N SER A 60 -0.56 -21.64 -1.77
CA SER A 60 -0.87 -22.99 -2.26
C SER A 60 0.38 -23.76 -2.70
N ALA A 61 1.39 -23.07 -3.22
CA ALA A 61 2.63 -23.69 -3.68
C ALA A 61 3.64 -23.96 -2.55
N TYR A 62 3.67 -23.11 -1.52
CA TYR A 62 4.70 -23.14 -0.47
C TYR A 62 4.15 -23.38 0.94
N GLY A 63 2.82 -23.48 1.13
CA GLY A 63 2.15 -23.67 2.42
C GLY A 63 2.19 -22.43 3.33
N MET A 64 2.55 -21.27 2.80
CA MET A 64 2.67 -20.01 3.55
C MET A 64 2.49 -18.82 2.63
N PHE A 65 1.97 -17.71 3.15
CA PHE A 65 1.89 -16.43 2.42
C PHE A 65 3.27 -15.87 2.06
N ILE A 66 3.30 -14.98 1.07
CA ILE A 66 4.51 -14.24 0.71
C ILE A 66 5.00 -13.44 1.92
N PRO A 67 6.29 -13.47 2.29
CA PRO A 67 6.82 -12.58 3.32
C PRO A 67 6.70 -11.11 2.87
N GLY A 68 6.26 -10.22 3.74
CA GLY A 68 6.08 -8.79 3.43
C GLY A 68 7.38 -8.11 3.01
N VAL A 69 8.48 -8.48 3.67
CA VAL A 69 9.86 -8.10 3.30
C VAL A 69 10.77 -9.31 3.34
N SER A 70 11.89 -9.23 2.63
CA SER A 70 12.93 -10.25 2.71
C SER A 70 13.57 -10.24 4.11
N ARG A 71 14.29 -11.31 4.42
CA ARG A 71 14.98 -11.53 5.71
C ARG A 71 15.73 -10.31 6.24
N THR A 72 16.38 -9.57 5.38
CA THR A 72 17.18 -8.41 5.75
C THR A 72 16.38 -7.10 5.81
N GLY A 73 15.07 -7.18 5.62
CA GLY A 73 14.09 -6.12 5.93
C GLY A 73 14.12 -4.86 5.07
N CYS A 74 15.26 -4.48 4.52
CA CYS A 74 15.40 -3.22 3.80
C CYS A 74 15.37 -3.39 2.27
N CYS A 75 16.49 -3.68 1.72
CA CYS A 75 16.89 -3.18 0.41
C CYS A 75 17.07 -4.31 -0.62
N TRP A 76 16.88 -5.55 -0.23
CA TRP A 76 17.12 -6.74 -1.04
C TRP A 76 15.86 -7.49 -1.44
N GLY A 77 14.75 -6.78 -1.44
CA GLY A 77 13.47 -7.23 -1.95
C GLY A 77 12.36 -7.23 -0.92
N THR A 78 11.16 -7.11 -1.41
CA THR A 78 9.89 -7.13 -0.67
C THR A 78 8.96 -8.15 -1.32
N TRP A 79 7.76 -8.29 -0.81
CA TRP A 79 6.70 -9.12 -1.36
C TRP A 79 6.49 -8.96 -2.88
N MET A 80 6.87 -7.82 -3.42
CA MET A 80 6.73 -7.55 -4.86
C MET A 80 7.50 -8.52 -5.73
N ILE A 81 8.65 -9.03 -5.27
CA ILE A 81 9.48 -9.94 -6.07
C ILE A 81 8.85 -11.34 -6.17
N PRO A 82 8.55 -12.05 -5.05
CA PRO A 82 7.99 -13.39 -5.14
C PRO A 82 6.56 -13.45 -5.67
N VAL A 83 5.81 -12.34 -5.74
CA VAL A 83 4.48 -12.31 -6.36
C VAL A 83 4.54 -12.24 -7.88
N LEU A 84 5.63 -11.75 -8.49
CA LEU A 84 5.74 -11.53 -9.93
C LEU A 84 5.42 -12.76 -10.80
N PRO A 85 5.89 -13.98 -10.50
CA PRO A 85 5.54 -15.17 -11.28
C PRO A 85 4.04 -15.44 -11.34
N TYR A 86 3.31 -15.11 -10.27
CA TYR A 86 1.87 -15.30 -10.14
C TYR A 86 1.05 -14.16 -10.75
N MET A 87 1.73 -13.16 -11.32
CA MET A 87 1.16 -12.01 -12.01
C MET A 87 1.61 -11.92 -13.47
N GLU A 88 1.95 -13.05 -14.08
CA GLU A 88 2.44 -13.13 -15.47
C GLU A 88 3.71 -12.29 -15.72
N GLN A 89 4.53 -12.11 -14.69
CA GLN A 89 5.78 -11.32 -14.72
C GLN A 89 7.02 -12.16 -14.41
N ASP A 90 7.03 -13.44 -14.81
CA ASP A 90 8.13 -14.37 -14.56
C ASP A 90 9.48 -13.87 -15.12
N ASN A 91 9.46 -13.17 -16.25
CA ASN A 91 10.67 -12.57 -16.81
C ASN A 91 11.30 -11.51 -15.89
N LEU A 92 10.48 -10.71 -15.20
CA LEU A 92 10.98 -9.73 -14.24
C LEU A 92 11.48 -10.41 -12.97
N PHE A 93 10.80 -11.45 -12.51
CA PHE A 93 11.26 -12.26 -11.38
C PHE A 93 12.65 -12.85 -11.65
N LYS A 94 12.87 -13.47 -12.81
CA LYS A 94 14.17 -14.03 -13.23
C LYS A 94 15.26 -12.97 -13.39
N GLY A 95 14.88 -11.72 -13.67
CA GLY A 95 15.79 -10.58 -13.78
C GLY A 95 16.25 -10.00 -12.43
N TYR A 96 15.61 -10.38 -11.32
CA TYR A 96 15.95 -9.89 -10.00
C TYR A 96 16.87 -10.88 -9.28
N VAL A 97 18.01 -10.40 -8.83
CA VAL A 97 19.01 -11.20 -8.09
C VAL A 97 19.12 -10.72 -6.64
N ASN A 98 19.71 -11.56 -5.78
CA ASN A 98 20.00 -11.22 -4.39
C ASN A 98 18.74 -10.94 -3.54
N PHE A 99 17.61 -11.57 -3.86
CA PHE A 99 16.43 -11.52 -3.00
C PHE A 99 16.73 -12.16 -1.64
N GLY A 100 16.53 -11.42 -0.56
CA GLY A 100 16.84 -11.87 0.80
C GLY A 100 18.34 -11.91 1.13
N GLY A 101 19.19 -11.43 0.25
CA GLY A 101 20.63 -11.32 0.47
C GLY A 101 21.05 -10.09 1.27
N ASN A 102 22.27 -9.61 1.04
CA ASN A 102 22.88 -8.43 1.64
C ASN A 102 23.88 -7.78 0.68
N ASP A 103 24.57 -6.72 1.10
CA ASP A 103 25.53 -6.00 0.25
C ASP A 103 26.77 -6.84 -0.11
N THR A 104 27.07 -7.91 0.62
CA THR A 104 28.17 -8.82 0.29
C THR A 104 27.77 -9.89 -0.73
N THR A 105 26.48 -10.21 -0.81
CA THR A 105 25.96 -11.25 -1.73
C THR A 105 25.48 -10.67 -3.06
N GLY A 106 25.33 -9.34 -3.18
CA GLY A 106 24.96 -8.73 -4.46
C GLY A 106 24.18 -7.41 -4.33
N ALA A 107 23.54 -7.04 -5.43
CA ALA A 107 22.93 -5.73 -5.60
C ALA A 107 21.64 -5.55 -4.79
N ARG A 108 21.42 -4.31 -4.31
CA ARG A 108 20.13 -3.83 -3.80
C ARG A 108 19.15 -3.61 -4.97
N TYR A 109 17.88 -3.32 -4.66
CA TYR A 109 16.83 -3.01 -5.66
C TYR A 109 17.23 -1.93 -6.68
N GLY A 110 18.05 -0.95 -6.29
CA GLY A 110 18.49 0.16 -7.16
C GLY A 110 19.81 -0.07 -7.89
N GLY A 111 20.54 -1.14 -7.58
CA GLY A 111 21.78 -1.52 -8.23
C GLY A 111 21.55 -2.44 -9.45
N ALA A 112 22.56 -2.53 -10.33
CA ALA A 112 22.51 -3.46 -11.46
C ALA A 112 22.71 -4.91 -10.98
N PRO A 113 21.96 -5.90 -11.51
CA PRO A 113 20.97 -5.78 -12.57
C PRO A 113 19.54 -5.42 -12.09
N ASN A 114 19.29 -5.37 -10.79
CA ASN A 114 17.95 -5.22 -10.19
C ASN A 114 17.23 -3.94 -10.63
N ASN A 115 17.97 -2.87 -10.95
CA ASN A 115 17.40 -1.63 -11.47
C ASN A 115 16.65 -1.83 -12.80
N GLN A 116 16.94 -2.87 -13.57
CA GLN A 116 16.18 -3.20 -14.77
C GLN A 116 14.77 -3.69 -14.43
N VAL A 117 14.56 -4.23 -13.23
CA VAL A 117 13.26 -4.65 -12.71
C VAL A 117 12.57 -3.48 -11.99
N SER A 118 13.25 -2.83 -11.07
CA SER A 118 12.69 -1.76 -10.23
C SER A 118 12.36 -0.47 -10.97
N ASN A 119 12.89 -0.28 -12.17
CA ASN A 119 12.54 0.82 -13.08
C ASN A 119 11.31 0.50 -13.94
N LYS A 120 10.82 -0.74 -13.95
CA LYS A 120 9.65 -1.12 -14.76
C LYS A 120 8.36 -0.69 -14.07
N ARG A 121 7.55 0.04 -14.81
CA ARG A 121 6.24 0.48 -14.37
C ARG A 121 5.20 -0.57 -14.72
N LEU A 122 4.72 -1.29 -13.71
CA LEU A 122 3.70 -2.33 -13.88
C LEU A 122 2.32 -1.75 -13.57
N SER A 123 1.42 -1.74 -14.55
CA SER A 123 0.08 -1.18 -14.41
C SER A 123 -0.76 -1.89 -13.34
N SER A 124 -0.49 -3.17 -13.08
CA SER A 124 -1.13 -3.96 -12.02
C SER A 124 -0.77 -3.52 -10.60
N PHE A 125 0.29 -2.73 -10.42
CA PHE A 125 0.66 -2.13 -9.12
C PHE A 125 0.33 -0.64 -9.01
N LEU A 126 -0.39 -0.08 -9.99
CA LEU A 126 -0.71 1.35 -10.04
C LEU A 126 -2.22 1.57 -10.02
N CYS A 127 -2.67 2.50 -9.15
CA CYS A 127 -4.04 2.97 -9.14
C CYS A 127 -4.20 4.12 -10.14
N PRO A 128 -5.13 4.04 -11.13
CA PRO A 128 -5.35 5.10 -12.10
C PRO A 128 -5.82 6.43 -11.50
N SER A 129 -6.39 6.42 -10.28
CA SER A 129 -6.82 7.62 -9.56
C SER A 129 -5.65 8.37 -8.91
N ASP A 130 -4.46 7.74 -8.78
CA ASP A 130 -3.24 8.41 -8.33
C ASP A 130 -2.26 8.63 -9.49
N LEU A 131 -1.44 9.66 -9.38
CA LEU A 131 -0.42 9.94 -10.39
C LEU A 131 0.76 8.99 -10.20
N ALA A 132 1.05 8.20 -11.23
CA ALA A 132 2.23 7.34 -11.24
C ALA A 132 3.52 8.19 -11.13
N LYS A 133 4.34 7.89 -10.13
CA LYS A 133 5.55 8.65 -9.81
C LYS A 133 6.77 7.73 -9.74
N ASN A 134 7.93 8.35 -9.80
CA ASN A 134 9.19 7.69 -9.49
C ASN A 134 9.75 8.28 -8.21
N TRP A 135 10.41 7.45 -7.42
CA TRP A 135 11.03 7.86 -6.17
C TRP A 135 12.12 8.91 -6.43
N ASN A 136 12.06 9.99 -5.67
CA ASN A 136 13.00 11.10 -5.71
C ASN A 136 13.31 11.66 -7.13
N GLY A 137 12.34 11.56 -8.05
CA GLY A 137 12.55 11.98 -9.44
C GLY A 137 13.50 11.12 -10.28
N GLY A 138 13.99 10.02 -9.69
CA GLY A 138 14.86 9.04 -10.35
C GLY A 138 14.09 8.05 -11.24
N SER A 139 14.72 6.92 -11.54
CA SER A 139 14.16 5.86 -12.39
C SER A 139 13.34 4.82 -11.62
N LEU A 140 13.53 4.69 -10.31
CA LEU A 140 12.84 3.70 -9.47
C LEU A 140 11.35 4.02 -9.36
N THR A 141 10.51 3.03 -9.63
CA THR A 141 9.04 3.20 -9.65
C THR A 141 8.45 3.18 -8.25
N MET A 142 7.35 3.92 -8.05
CA MET A 142 6.51 3.87 -6.85
C MET A 142 5.17 3.21 -7.18
N HIS A 143 4.52 2.60 -6.20
CA HIS A 143 3.31 1.81 -6.38
C HIS A 143 2.25 2.16 -5.33
N ASN A 144 0.99 1.80 -5.63
CA ASN A 144 -0.15 2.16 -4.80
C ASN A 144 -0.68 1.03 -3.93
N TYR A 145 -0.18 -0.19 -4.07
CA TYR A 145 -0.68 -1.32 -3.30
C TYR A 145 0.40 -1.85 -2.38
N VAL A 146 0.00 -2.14 -1.15
CA VAL A 146 0.88 -2.55 -0.04
C VAL A 146 0.21 -3.65 0.77
N LEU A 147 1.02 -4.51 1.41
CA LEU A 147 0.52 -5.62 2.21
C LEU A 147 0.27 -5.22 3.67
N ASN A 148 -0.61 -5.95 4.32
CA ASN A 148 -0.98 -5.75 5.72
C ASN A 148 0.14 -6.18 6.67
N ALA A 149 0.70 -5.23 7.41
CA ALA A 149 1.70 -5.45 8.45
C ALA A 149 1.09 -5.54 9.88
N GLY A 150 -0.24 -5.53 9.99
CA GLY A 150 -0.95 -5.66 11.26
C GLY A 150 -1.67 -4.39 11.72
N ASN A 151 -2.16 -4.42 12.95
CA ASN A 151 -3.01 -3.38 13.51
C ASN A 151 -2.27 -2.30 14.32
N SER A 152 -0.98 -2.45 14.58
CA SER A 152 -0.23 -1.57 15.50
C SER A 152 0.92 -0.82 14.84
N ASN A 153 1.96 -1.51 14.38
CA ASN A 153 3.17 -0.91 13.82
C ASN A 153 3.92 -1.90 12.90
N PHE A 154 4.85 -1.40 12.11
CA PHE A 154 5.65 -2.22 11.19
C PHE A 154 6.55 -3.26 11.86
N TYR A 155 6.88 -3.06 13.13
CA TYR A 155 7.79 -3.96 13.83
C TYR A 155 7.11 -5.23 14.34
N GLN A 156 5.78 -5.27 14.32
CA GLN A 156 5.00 -6.44 14.72
C GLN A 156 5.35 -6.94 16.13
N VAL A 157 5.59 -6.01 17.05
CA VAL A 157 5.93 -6.30 18.45
C VAL A 157 4.70 -6.32 19.34
N ASN A 158 4.71 -7.18 20.34
CA ASN A 158 3.62 -7.30 21.32
C ASN A 158 3.59 -6.14 22.34
N THR A 159 4.49 -5.17 22.25
CA THR A 159 4.45 -3.98 23.10
C THR A 159 3.24 -3.14 22.72
N PRO A 160 2.31 -2.89 23.64
CA PRO A 160 1.14 -2.08 23.37
C PRO A 160 1.54 -0.67 22.93
N VAL A 161 0.87 -0.15 21.91
CA VAL A 161 1.17 1.15 21.29
C VAL A 161 0.08 2.16 21.62
N GLY A 162 0.48 3.42 21.85
CA GLY A 162 -0.46 4.49 22.18
C GLY A 162 -1.00 4.41 23.60
N CYS A 163 -0.43 3.57 24.46
CA CYS A 163 -0.86 3.39 25.83
C CYS A 163 -0.44 4.57 26.68
N THR A 164 -1.39 5.16 27.41
CA THR A 164 -1.13 6.13 28.47
C THR A 164 -1.23 5.45 29.84
N ASN A 165 -0.40 5.84 30.79
CA ASN A 165 -0.47 5.41 32.18
C ASN A 165 -0.29 3.90 32.44
N GLY A 166 0.57 3.21 31.68
CA GLY A 166 0.91 1.81 31.93
C GLY A 166 -0.22 0.81 31.63
N SER A 167 -1.25 1.22 30.93
CA SER A 167 -2.32 0.32 30.48
C SER A 167 -1.76 -0.68 29.45
N THR A 168 -1.98 -1.96 29.66
CA THR A 168 -1.58 -3.06 28.76
C THR A 168 -2.76 -3.66 28.01
N THR A 169 -3.97 -3.17 28.27
CA THR A 169 -5.21 -3.67 27.66
C THR A 169 -5.87 -2.55 26.87
N GLY A 170 -6.55 -2.85 25.77
CA GLY A 170 -7.15 -1.95 24.77
C GLY A 170 -8.02 -0.78 25.26
N ALA A 171 -7.99 -0.46 26.57
CA ALA A 171 -8.61 0.73 27.13
C ALA A 171 -7.78 1.99 26.82
N ASN A 172 -8.44 3.15 26.69
CA ASN A 172 -7.80 4.46 26.49
C ASN A 172 -6.96 4.60 25.21
N GLY A 173 -7.37 3.96 24.09
CA GLY A 173 -6.68 4.10 22.80
C GLY A 173 -5.44 3.21 22.65
N CYS A 174 -5.12 2.40 23.65
CA CYS A 174 -4.03 1.42 23.61
C CYS A 174 -4.31 0.33 22.56
N VAL A 175 -3.35 0.08 21.68
CA VAL A 175 -3.45 -0.97 20.65
C VAL A 175 -2.49 -2.09 20.98
N VAL A 176 -3.05 -3.27 21.21
CA VAL A 176 -2.28 -4.51 21.36
C VAL A 176 -2.09 -5.10 19.97
N TYR A 177 -0.91 -5.64 19.67
CA TYR A 177 -0.65 -6.30 18.41
C TYR A 177 -1.44 -7.61 18.31
N GLY A 178 -2.39 -7.64 17.40
CA GLY A 178 -3.26 -8.80 17.11
C GLY A 178 -2.77 -9.69 16.00
N GLY A 179 -1.49 -9.58 15.63
CA GLY A 179 -0.91 -10.34 14.53
C GLY A 179 -1.03 -9.68 13.17
N ALA A 180 -0.36 -10.28 12.19
CA ALA A 180 -0.42 -9.87 10.78
C ALA A 180 -0.28 -11.08 9.87
N PRO A 181 -0.97 -11.08 8.71
CA PRO A 181 -0.86 -12.18 7.74
C PRO A 181 0.53 -12.21 7.07
N PHE A 182 1.22 -11.06 7.01
CA PHE A 182 2.52 -10.95 6.37
C PHE A 182 3.59 -10.53 7.39
N GLY A 183 4.70 -11.26 7.45
CA GLY A 183 5.81 -10.96 8.33
C GLY A 183 6.64 -9.78 7.82
N TRP A 184 7.04 -8.88 8.73
CA TRP A 184 7.77 -7.67 8.36
C TRP A 184 9.20 -7.66 8.88
N TYR A 185 9.40 -7.73 10.20
CA TYR A 185 10.72 -7.71 10.82
C TYR A 185 10.81 -8.78 11.92
N GLU A 186 11.97 -9.38 12.13
CA GLU A 186 12.10 -10.50 13.06
C GLU A 186 12.72 -10.16 14.42
N ASP A 187 13.44 -9.04 14.59
CA ASP A 187 14.18 -8.80 15.83
C ASP A 187 13.61 -7.69 16.71
N PRO A 188 13.03 -8.07 17.88
CA PRO A 188 12.59 -7.11 18.90
C PRO A 188 13.74 -6.33 19.56
N ALA A 189 14.97 -6.87 19.58
CA ALA A 189 16.09 -6.24 20.31
C ALA A 189 16.65 -5.02 19.56
N SER A 190 16.65 -5.03 18.23
CA SER A 190 17.04 -3.87 17.42
C SER A 190 16.03 -2.71 17.55
N LEU A 191 14.81 -3.01 17.98
CA LEU A 191 13.70 -2.07 18.16
C LEU A 191 13.76 -1.32 19.50
N ALA A 192 14.26 -1.97 20.54
CA ALA A 192 14.41 -1.38 21.87
C ALA A 192 15.49 -0.28 21.92
N ALA A 193 16.42 -0.27 20.98
CA ALA A 193 17.53 0.67 20.92
C ALA A 193 17.21 2.00 20.20
N GLY A 194 15.99 2.21 19.70
CA GLY A 194 15.62 3.46 19.00
C GLY A 194 16.41 3.69 17.70
N GLY A 195 17.15 2.69 17.26
CA GLY A 195 17.95 2.73 16.06
C GLY A 195 17.08 2.67 14.80
N ASP A 196 17.52 3.36 13.79
CA ASP A 196 17.12 3.06 12.42
C ASP A 196 17.30 1.56 12.23
N ALA A 197 16.20 0.82 12.06
CA ALA A 197 16.28 -0.62 11.96
C ALA A 197 16.93 -1.03 10.65
N SER A 198 18.23 -0.88 10.58
CA SER A 198 19.04 -1.79 9.81
C SER A 198 18.79 -3.15 10.45
N PRO A 199 18.23 -4.12 9.73
CA PRO A 199 17.99 -5.42 10.30
C PRO A 199 19.30 -5.94 10.87
N PRO A 200 19.26 -6.66 11.99
CA PRO A 200 20.46 -7.27 12.54
C PRO A 200 21.13 -8.09 11.44
N ALA A 201 22.45 -8.05 11.38
CA ALA A 201 23.23 -8.91 10.52
C ALA A 201 23.01 -10.36 10.99
N TYR A 202 21.98 -11.02 10.45
CA TYR A 202 21.74 -12.43 10.72
C TYR A 202 22.82 -13.26 10.03
N GLY A 203 23.79 -13.70 10.84
CA GLY A 203 24.72 -14.74 10.47
C GLY A 203 24.08 -16.10 10.64
N SER A 204 23.24 -16.55 9.73
CA SER A 204 22.99 -17.96 9.55
C SER A 204 22.50 -18.25 8.13
N ASP A 205 23.16 -19.21 7.51
CA ASP A 205 23.02 -19.63 6.10
C ASP A 205 21.78 -20.50 5.83
N SER A 206 20.71 -20.38 6.63
CA SER A 206 19.50 -21.16 6.40
C SER A 206 18.69 -20.56 5.23
N PRO A 207 18.50 -21.32 4.13
CA PRO A 207 17.72 -20.86 2.98
C PRO A 207 16.26 -20.48 3.31
N GLU A 208 15.70 -21.04 4.38
CA GLU A 208 14.31 -20.78 4.82
C GLU A 208 14.17 -19.41 5.49
N LEU A 209 15.19 -18.99 6.24
CA LEU A 209 15.21 -17.65 6.85
C LEU A 209 15.49 -16.53 5.83
N ALA A 210 16.03 -16.84 4.67
CA ALA A 210 16.25 -15.87 3.60
C ALA A 210 14.95 -15.28 3.03
N LYS A 211 13.79 -15.92 3.29
CA LYS A 211 12.48 -15.53 2.74
C LYS A 211 11.71 -14.55 3.62
N GLY A 212 12.25 -14.11 4.78
CA GLY A 212 11.52 -13.32 5.75
C GLY A 212 10.54 -14.19 6.58
N ARG A 213 9.78 -13.55 7.47
CA ARG A 213 8.79 -14.26 8.30
C ARG A 213 7.53 -14.53 7.48
N ALA A 214 7.28 -15.80 7.19
CA ALA A 214 6.10 -16.24 6.47
C ALA A 214 5.03 -16.75 7.46
N ARG A 215 3.76 -16.66 7.07
CA ARG A 215 2.59 -17.14 7.83
C ARG A 215 1.81 -18.12 6.99
N ALA A 216 1.34 -19.20 7.60
CA ALA A 216 0.38 -20.11 6.96
C ALA A 216 -1.05 -19.56 7.10
N ILE A 217 -1.97 -20.04 6.26
CA ILE A 217 -3.41 -19.75 6.41
C ILE A 217 -3.91 -20.14 7.80
N ALA A 218 -3.41 -21.24 8.36
CA ALA A 218 -3.76 -21.71 9.69
C ALA A 218 -3.42 -20.72 10.83
N ASP A 219 -2.46 -19.82 10.60
CA ASP A 219 -2.09 -18.77 11.57
C ASP A 219 -3.09 -17.61 11.59
N ILE A 220 -4.02 -17.53 10.62
CA ILE A 220 -5.05 -16.50 10.53
C ILE A 220 -6.32 -16.99 11.22
N THR A 221 -6.33 -16.99 12.55
CA THR A 221 -7.42 -17.54 13.35
C THR A 221 -8.68 -16.68 13.35
N ASP A 222 -8.57 -15.37 13.01
CA ASP A 222 -9.71 -14.44 12.86
C ASP A 222 -10.49 -14.70 11.57
N GLY A 223 -9.95 -15.55 10.68
CA GLY A 223 -10.53 -15.96 9.41
C GLY A 223 -10.04 -15.12 8.23
N THR A 224 -9.71 -15.78 7.14
CA THR A 224 -9.16 -15.16 5.93
C THR A 224 -10.11 -14.16 5.26
N SER A 225 -11.42 -14.30 5.44
CA SER A 225 -12.44 -13.35 4.96
C SER A 225 -12.59 -12.11 5.85
N ASN A 226 -12.01 -12.13 7.04
CA ASN A 226 -12.07 -11.05 8.03
C ASN A 226 -10.72 -10.35 8.21
N THR A 227 -9.66 -10.84 7.59
CA THR A 227 -8.31 -10.29 7.69
C THR A 227 -7.89 -9.63 6.37
N LEU A 228 -7.48 -8.38 6.42
CA LEU A 228 -6.98 -7.62 5.28
C LEU A 228 -5.68 -8.23 4.74
N CYS A 229 -5.57 -8.27 3.42
CA CYS A 229 -4.38 -8.72 2.70
C CYS A 229 -3.63 -7.54 2.08
N VAL A 230 -4.29 -6.82 1.18
CA VAL A 230 -3.74 -5.74 0.37
C VAL A 230 -4.61 -4.51 0.49
N SER A 231 -4.02 -3.32 0.56
CA SER A 231 -4.77 -2.07 0.47
C SER A 231 -3.98 -0.99 -0.27
N GLU A 232 -4.61 0.19 -0.37
CA GLU A 232 -4.11 1.31 -1.15
C GLU A 232 -3.28 2.27 -0.31
N VAL A 233 -2.24 2.81 -0.94
CA VAL A 233 -1.52 3.99 -0.44
C VAL A 233 -1.40 5.02 -1.56
N ILE A 234 -1.39 6.29 -1.18
CA ILE A 234 -1.06 7.38 -2.10
C ILE A 234 0.46 7.46 -2.19
N THR A 235 0.98 7.46 -3.42
CA THR A 235 2.41 7.64 -3.63
C THR A 235 2.85 9.04 -3.21
N ALA A 236 4.00 9.15 -2.59
CA ALA A 236 4.55 10.40 -2.11
C ALA A 236 4.60 11.49 -3.20
N PRO A 237 4.45 12.76 -2.84
CA PRO A 237 4.58 13.86 -3.79
C PRO A 237 5.98 13.89 -4.40
N ARG A 238 6.08 14.43 -5.61
CA ARG A 238 7.35 14.55 -6.34
C ARG A 238 8.34 15.44 -5.58
N GLY A 239 9.54 14.93 -5.37
CA GLY A 239 10.65 15.64 -4.71
C GLY A 239 10.90 15.15 -3.27
N GLY A 240 12.14 15.05 -2.89
CA GLY A 240 12.57 14.54 -1.59
C GLY A 240 12.67 13.03 -1.49
N SER A 241 13.14 12.55 -0.36
CA SER A 241 13.36 11.13 -0.05
C SER A 241 12.13 10.41 0.47
N ASP A 242 10.91 10.94 0.24
CA ASP A 242 9.66 10.37 0.75
C ASP A 242 9.43 8.96 0.18
N ILE A 243 9.28 7.99 1.09
CA ILE A 243 9.19 6.56 0.74
C ILE A 243 7.76 6.01 0.77
N ARG A 244 6.73 6.84 0.97
CA ARG A 244 5.34 6.38 0.92
C ARG A 244 4.99 5.89 -0.49
N GLY A 245 4.64 4.61 -0.59
CA GLY A 245 4.47 3.94 -1.88
C GLY A 245 5.75 3.48 -2.56
N PHE A 246 6.91 3.62 -1.91
CA PHE A 246 8.18 3.07 -2.41
C PHE A 246 8.33 1.60 -1.99
N THR A 247 7.60 0.74 -2.65
CA THR A 247 7.42 -0.67 -2.28
C THR A 247 8.64 -1.55 -2.52
N TRP A 248 9.68 -1.07 -3.17
CA TRP A 248 10.97 -1.77 -3.28
C TRP A 248 11.73 -1.82 -1.96
N TRP A 249 11.40 -0.96 -1.03
CA TRP A 249 11.97 -0.89 0.31
C TRP A 249 10.91 -1.29 1.36
N GLY A 250 11.33 -2.10 2.34
CA GLY A 250 10.43 -2.63 3.36
C GLY A 250 9.62 -1.58 4.11
N GLY A 251 10.20 -0.41 4.40
CA GLY A 251 9.50 0.70 5.04
C GLY A 251 8.38 1.37 4.22
N GLY A 252 8.30 1.10 2.92
CA GLY A 252 7.25 1.64 2.04
C GLY A 252 6.34 0.56 1.43
N ALA A 253 6.57 -0.72 1.77
CA ALA A 253 5.92 -1.86 1.12
C ALA A 253 4.68 -2.39 1.86
N GLY A 254 4.37 -1.87 3.06
CA GLY A 254 3.27 -2.32 3.88
C GLY A 254 2.43 -1.20 4.45
N PHE A 255 1.29 -1.59 5.04
CA PHE A 255 0.43 -0.69 5.82
C PHE A 255 0.07 -1.29 7.17
N VAL A 256 -0.36 -0.44 8.08
CA VAL A 256 -0.97 -0.84 9.36
C VAL A 256 -2.35 -0.20 9.52
N THR A 257 -3.22 -0.86 10.27
CA THR A 257 -4.59 -0.38 10.52
C THR A 257 -4.71 0.41 11.82
N TYR A 258 -3.62 0.99 12.32
CA TYR A 258 -3.59 1.77 13.55
C TYR A 258 -4.60 2.93 13.59
N GLN A 259 -4.85 3.55 12.42
CA GLN A 259 -5.84 4.61 12.23
C GLN A 259 -6.73 4.29 11.03
N THR A 260 -7.95 4.85 11.03
CA THR A 260 -8.92 4.67 9.96
C THR A 260 -8.39 5.16 8.61
N PRO A 261 -8.89 4.60 7.49
CA PRO A 261 -8.43 4.98 6.16
C PRO A 261 -8.68 6.47 5.88
N ASN A 262 -7.76 7.09 5.14
CA ASN A 262 -7.83 8.50 4.74
C ASN A 262 -7.98 9.50 5.91
N ASN A 263 -7.69 9.12 7.16
CA ASN A 263 -7.81 10.02 8.31
C ASN A 263 -6.86 11.22 8.15
N PRO A 264 -7.39 12.46 8.01
CA PRO A 264 -6.55 13.64 7.75
C PRO A 264 -5.74 14.08 8.96
N ALA A 265 -6.17 13.72 10.17
CA ALA A 265 -5.45 14.03 11.42
C ALA A 265 -4.35 13.01 11.74
N ALA A 266 -4.38 11.84 11.07
CA ALA A 266 -3.39 10.79 11.32
C ALA A 266 -2.15 10.98 10.45
N THR A 267 -0.98 10.77 11.06
CA THR A 267 0.33 11.00 10.44
C THR A 267 1.00 9.67 10.10
N ASP A 268 1.49 9.54 8.86
CA ASP A 268 2.41 8.46 8.50
C ASP A 268 3.76 8.69 9.20
N VAL A 269 4.33 7.64 9.77
CA VAL A 269 5.62 7.69 10.47
C VAL A 269 6.61 6.79 9.74
N MET A 270 7.44 7.40 8.92
CA MET A 270 8.35 6.68 8.04
C MET A 270 9.76 6.60 8.65
N THR A 271 10.58 5.67 8.16
CA THR A 271 11.97 5.53 8.61
C THR A 271 12.87 6.62 8.02
N GLY A 272 14.00 6.87 8.65
CA GLY A 272 15.14 7.71 8.27
C GLY A 272 15.02 8.60 7.04
N GLY A 273 14.62 9.84 7.20
CA GLY A 273 14.50 10.78 6.08
C GLY A 273 13.34 10.52 5.11
N GLY A 274 12.53 9.50 5.36
CA GLY A 274 11.50 8.99 4.45
C GLY A 274 10.21 9.81 4.35
N CYS A 275 10.21 11.07 4.79
CA CYS A 275 9.11 12.01 4.61
C CYS A 275 9.58 13.25 3.88
N GLY A 276 8.99 13.54 2.75
CA GLY A 276 9.18 14.80 2.04
C GLY A 276 8.18 15.87 2.50
N PRO A 277 8.36 17.14 2.07
CA PRO A 277 7.36 18.16 2.30
C PRO A 277 6.06 17.77 1.61
N SER A 278 5.02 17.50 2.38
CA SER A 278 3.71 17.15 1.85
C SER A 278 3.00 18.41 1.37
N SER A 279 2.88 18.57 0.06
CA SER A 279 1.98 19.55 -0.53
C SER A 279 0.56 19.01 -0.72
N VAL A 280 0.32 17.75 -0.35
CA VAL A 280 -0.98 17.10 -0.49
C VAL A 280 -1.76 17.31 0.81
N PRO A 281 -2.88 18.03 0.80
CA PRO A 281 -3.76 18.13 1.94
C PRO A 281 -4.15 16.73 2.45
N ASN A 282 -4.25 16.59 3.78
CA ASN A 282 -4.62 15.33 4.43
C ASN A 282 -3.63 14.16 4.21
N PHE A 283 -2.35 14.49 4.02
CA PHE A 283 -1.30 13.51 3.82
C PHE A 283 -0.08 13.79 4.74
N PRO A 284 -0.30 13.97 6.05
CA PRO A 284 0.78 14.29 6.97
C PRO A 284 1.78 13.14 7.11
N CYS A 285 3.06 13.47 7.27
CA CYS A 285 4.14 12.52 7.44
C CYS A 285 5.20 13.08 8.38
N THR A 286 5.81 12.20 9.17
CA THR A 286 6.97 12.49 10.02
C THR A 286 7.97 11.34 9.98
N THR A 287 9.21 11.63 10.37
CA THR A 287 10.25 10.61 10.58
C THR A 287 10.49 10.32 12.05
N THR A 288 9.87 11.10 12.93
CA THR A 288 10.00 10.96 14.38
C THR A 288 8.96 9.98 14.91
N SER A 289 9.40 8.82 15.37
CA SER A 289 8.55 7.84 16.08
C SER A 289 8.62 8.06 17.60
N THR A 290 7.50 7.78 18.28
CA THR A 290 7.40 7.78 19.74
C THR A 290 6.62 6.54 20.18
N SER A 291 6.54 6.28 21.50
CA SER A 291 5.71 5.20 22.04
C SER A 291 4.22 5.33 21.72
N THR A 292 3.73 6.55 21.50
CA THR A 292 2.34 6.84 21.11
C THR A 292 2.15 7.06 19.62
N LEU A 293 3.24 7.23 18.87
CA LEU A 293 3.25 7.43 17.42
C LEU A 293 4.30 6.50 16.79
N PRO A 294 3.99 5.22 16.63
CA PRO A 294 4.93 4.21 16.13
C PRO A 294 5.20 4.35 14.66
N ARG A 295 6.22 3.68 14.17
CA ARG A 295 6.48 3.59 12.72
C ARG A 295 5.34 2.89 12.00
N MET A 296 4.74 3.58 11.02
CA MET A 296 3.57 3.11 10.30
C MET A 296 3.38 3.86 8.98
N GLN A 297 2.87 3.17 7.99
CA GLN A 297 2.25 3.72 6.79
C GLN A 297 0.76 3.41 6.86
N LEU A 298 -0.07 4.42 6.72
CA LEU A 298 -1.51 4.29 6.83
C LEU A 298 -2.15 4.06 5.45
N VAL A 299 -3.31 3.45 5.45
CA VAL A 299 -4.10 3.26 4.23
C VAL A 299 -4.67 4.58 3.75
N ARG A 300 -4.39 4.90 2.49
CA ARG A 300 -4.82 6.16 1.87
C ARG A 300 -5.15 5.95 0.39
N SER A 301 -6.19 6.60 -0.07
CA SER A 301 -6.67 6.52 -1.44
C SER A 301 -7.16 7.88 -1.94
N ARG A 302 -7.17 8.04 -3.26
CA ARG A 302 -7.83 9.18 -3.92
C ARG A 302 -9.29 8.91 -4.27
N HIS A 303 -9.78 7.73 -3.97
CA HIS A 303 -11.18 7.39 -4.17
C HIS A 303 -12.08 8.17 -3.21
N THR A 304 -13.22 8.61 -3.71
CA THR A 304 -14.17 9.39 -2.90
C THR A 304 -14.72 8.53 -1.76
N GLN A 305 -14.60 9.04 -0.53
CA GLN A 305 -15.20 8.51 0.71
C GLN A 305 -14.67 7.18 1.22
N GLY A 306 -13.59 6.63 0.68
CA GLY A 306 -13.06 5.36 1.21
C GLY A 306 -11.88 4.83 0.44
N VAL A 307 -11.55 3.59 0.73
CA VAL A 307 -10.45 2.83 0.14
C VAL A 307 -10.93 1.45 -0.30
N ASN A 308 -10.28 0.89 -1.30
CA ASN A 308 -10.44 -0.53 -1.59
C ASN A 308 -9.42 -1.32 -0.77
N ALA A 309 -9.79 -2.51 -0.33
CA ALA A 309 -8.87 -3.46 0.23
C ALA A 309 -9.26 -4.91 -0.13
N ALA A 310 -8.26 -5.74 -0.34
CA ALA A 310 -8.44 -7.18 -0.52
C ALA A 310 -8.27 -7.89 0.82
N MET A 311 -9.07 -8.93 1.04
CA MET A 311 -9.00 -9.84 2.18
C MET A 311 -8.05 -11.00 1.87
N CYS A 312 -7.64 -11.73 2.89
CA CYS A 312 -6.77 -12.91 2.74
C CYS A 312 -7.43 -14.08 2.01
N ASP A 313 -8.76 -14.08 1.85
CA ASP A 313 -9.50 -15.02 0.98
C ASP A 313 -9.55 -14.57 -0.49
N GLY A 314 -8.90 -13.45 -0.81
CA GLY A 314 -8.89 -12.86 -2.15
C GLY A 314 -10.15 -12.07 -2.51
N SER A 315 -11.16 -11.93 -1.65
CA SER A 315 -12.27 -11.00 -1.90
C SER A 315 -11.80 -9.55 -1.80
N VAL A 316 -12.43 -8.64 -2.53
CA VAL A 316 -12.09 -7.20 -2.49
C VAL A 316 -13.33 -6.43 -2.06
N ARG A 317 -13.17 -5.57 -1.05
CA ARG A 317 -14.24 -4.74 -0.47
C ARG A 317 -13.84 -3.27 -0.50
N PHE A 318 -14.86 -2.41 -0.47
CA PHE A 318 -14.68 -0.98 -0.29
C PHE A 318 -15.02 -0.58 1.14
N PHE A 319 -14.06 -0.01 1.83
CA PHE A 319 -14.21 0.45 3.20
C PHE A 319 -14.38 1.98 3.24
N ARG A 320 -15.42 2.45 3.90
CA ARG A 320 -15.69 3.90 4.03
C ARG A 320 -14.71 4.54 5.03
N ASN A 321 -14.41 5.82 4.83
CA ASN A 321 -13.61 6.59 5.80
C ASN A 321 -14.26 6.68 7.19
N SER A 322 -15.58 6.45 7.27
CA SER A 322 -16.38 6.48 8.51
C SER A 322 -16.38 5.16 9.27
N ILE A 323 -15.64 4.14 8.82
CA ILE A 323 -15.48 2.88 9.57
C ILE A 323 -14.98 3.17 10.98
N SER A 324 -15.47 2.43 11.98
CA SER A 324 -14.94 2.58 13.34
C SER A 324 -13.48 2.16 13.40
N VAL A 325 -12.69 2.84 14.23
CA VAL A 325 -11.27 2.51 14.37
C VAL A 325 -11.06 1.11 14.94
N GLU A 326 -11.97 0.66 15.78
CA GLU A 326 -11.96 -0.68 16.38
C GLU A 326 -12.16 -1.75 15.31
N THR A 327 -13.20 -1.60 14.47
CA THR A 327 -13.47 -2.52 13.35
C THR A 327 -12.30 -2.53 12.35
N TRP A 328 -11.75 -1.34 12.04
CA TRP A 328 -10.63 -1.24 11.12
C TRP A 328 -9.36 -1.94 11.65
N ARG A 329 -9.08 -1.81 12.96
CA ARG A 329 -7.98 -2.49 13.63
C ARG A 329 -8.18 -4.01 13.68
N ALA A 330 -9.40 -4.45 13.98
CA ALA A 330 -9.76 -5.86 13.97
C ALA A 330 -9.55 -6.49 12.58
N LEU A 331 -9.94 -5.81 11.51
CA LEU A 331 -9.67 -6.26 10.13
C LEU A 331 -8.16 -6.33 9.79
N GLY A 332 -7.33 -5.60 10.50
CA GLY A 332 -5.87 -5.61 10.33
C GLY A 332 -5.18 -6.73 11.09
N SER A 333 -5.81 -7.31 12.11
CA SER A 333 -5.27 -8.41 12.91
C SER A 333 -5.47 -9.76 12.26
N ALA A 334 -4.60 -10.72 12.59
CA ALA A 334 -4.68 -12.09 12.07
C ALA A 334 -5.13 -13.11 13.14
N TRP A 335 -4.94 -12.78 14.44
CA TRP A 335 -5.29 -13.63 15.58
C TRP A 335 -5.62 -12.82 16.83
N GLY A 336 -6.11 -11.62 16.70
CA GLY A 336 -6.52 -10.76 17.81
C GLY A 336 -7.76 -11.25 18.52
N GLY A 337 -8.61 -12.06 17.85
CA GLY A 337 -9.85 -12.60 18.41
C GLY A 337 -10.95 -11.55 18.57
N GLU A 338 -10.82 -10.41 17.88
CA GLU A 338 -11.80 -9.34 17.96
C GLU A 338 -13.07 -9.70 17.16
N VAL A 339 -14.22 -9.34 17.73
CA VAL A 339 -15.50 -9.45 17.02
C VAL A 339 -15.67 -8.27 16.08
N ILE A 340 -15.74 -8.54 14.78
CA ILE A 340 -16.04 -7.52 13.79
C ILE A 340 -17.51 -7.15 13.89
N GLY A 341 -17.80 -5.91 14.30
CA GLY A 341 -19.17 -5.37 14.29
C GLY A 341 -19.70 -5.25 12.85
N ASN A 342 -21.03 -5.22 12.70
CA ASN A 342 -21.66 -4.94 11.41
C ASN A 342 -21.21 -3.57 10.89
N GLU A 343 -20.68 -3.54 9.65
CA GLU A 343 -20.30 -2.33 8.92
C GLU A 343 -21.51 -1.48 8.49
#